data_98dd4d6b371e3ffec2c4dda0130e01ab
#
_entry.id   98dd4d6b371e3ffec2c4dda0130e01ab
#
_cell.length_a   1.000
_cell.length_b   1.000
_cell.length_c   1.000
_cell.angle_alpha   90.00
_cell.angle_beta   90.00
_cell.angle_gamma   90.00
#
_symmetry.space_group_name_H-M   'P 1'
#
loop_
_entity.id
_entity.type
_entity.pdbx_description
1 polymer ?
#
loop_
_entity_poly.entity_id
_entity_poly.type
_entity_poly.pdbx_seq_one_letter_code
_entity_poly.pdbx_strand_id
1 'polypeptide(L)'
;EESERYPNVDWVDALFKDYAMSYNANVNLSGGTSFVKYFASVDFLNEGDLFREYDNSRGYQAGFGYNRINGRSNLDFNLTKTTVFKVNLSGSYGVRKTPWDYSDTDYSAWISAYGTPPDAMLPIYSDGSFGYYSKDEVGASNSVMSVALSGAEERTTTRINTDFTLEQDLGMLVKGLTVRGLFSLDNTFI
;
A
#
# COMPACT_ATOMS: atom_id res chain seq x y z
N GLU A 1 -15.61 -38.32 2.34
CA GLU A 1 -14.57 -39.27 1.86
C GLU A 1 -14.57 -39.43 0.33
N GLU A 2 -15.72 -39.61 -0.36
CA GLU A 2 -15.73 -39.75 -1.83
C GLU A 2 -15.32 -38.44 -2.54
N SER A 3 -15.75 -37.27 -2.05
CA SER A 3 -15.40 -35.96 -2.64
C SER A 3 -13.92 -35.60 -2.47
N GLU A 4 -13.27 -36.15 -1.46
CA GLU A 4 -11.81 -35.94 -1.27
C GLU A 4 -10.99 -36.86 -2.17
N ARG A 5 -11.55 -38.00 -2.53
CA ARG A 5 -10.89 -38.97 -3.43
C ARG A 5 -10.99 -38.60 -4.91
N TYR A 6 -12.05 -37.88 -5.27
CA TYR A 6 -12.30 -37.42 -6.63
C TYR A 6 -12.65 -35.93 -6.61
N PRO A 7 -11.66 -35.08 -6.40
CA PRO A 7 -11.87 -33.64 -6.34
C PRO A 7 -12.29 -33.08 -7.69
N ASN A 8 -13.01 -31.95 -7.63
CA ASN A 8 -13.30 -31.12 -8.80
C ASN A 8 -13.18 -29.66 -8.37
N VAL A 9 -11.97 -29.12 -8.41
CA VAL A 9 -11.59 -27.82 -7.83
C VAL A 9 -11.53 -26.78 -8.91
N ASP A 10 -12.25 -25.66 -8.70
CA ASP A 10 -11.94 -24.41 -9.37
C ASP A 10 -10.78 -23.74 -8.60
N TRP A 11 -9.57 -23.85 -9.12
CA TRP A 11 -8.37 -23.32 -8.47
C TRP A 11 -8.33 -21.80 -8.45
N VAL A 12 -8.98 -21.14 -9.41
CA VAL A 12 -9.08 -19.68 -9.44
C VAL A 12 -10.00 -19.21 -8.31
N ASP A 13 -11.17 -19.83 -8.17
CA ASP A 13 -12.08 -19.52 -7.06
C ASP A 13 -11.49 -19.92 -5.71
N ALA A 14 -10.75 -21.04 -5.64
CA ALA A 14 -10.05 -21.42 -4.41
C ALA A 14 -8.98 -20.42 -3.97
N LEU A 15 -8.28 -19.77 -4.90
CA LEU A 15 -7.19 -18.85 -4.59
C LEU A 15 -7.68 -17.41 -4.41
N PHE A 16 -8.64 -16.96 -5.20
CA PHE A 16 -9.06 -15.57 -5.28
C PHE A 16 -10.47 -15.35 -4.73
N LYS A 17 -10.67 -14.16 -4.17
CA LYS A 17 -11.99 -13.60 -3.88
C LYS A 17 -12.58 -13.03 -5.17
N ASP A 18 -13.90 -12.92 -5.26
CA ASP A 18 -14.58 -12.29 -6.40
C ASP A 18 -14.21 -10.81 -6.55
N TYR A 19 -13.86 -10.14 -5.46
CA TYR A 19 -13.47 -8.73 -5.44
C TYR A 19 -12.54 -8.41 -4.27
N ALA A 20 -11.70 -7.41 -4.46
CA ALA A 20 -10.96 -6.73 -3.40
C ALA A 20 -11.58 -5.35 -3.17
N MET A 21 -11.73 -4.97 -1.90
CA MET A 21 -12.24 -3.64 -1.55
C MET A 21 -11.07 -2.68 -1.33
N SER A 22 -11.17 -1.50 -1.96
CA SER A 22 -10.28 -0.38 -1.66
C SER A 22 -11.13 0.80 -1.23
N TYR A 23 -10.65 1.57 -0.28
CA TYR A 23 -11.31 2.81 0.11
C TYR A 23 -10.29 3.91 0.39
N ASN A 24 -10.70 5.11 0.05
CA ASN A 24 -9.94 6.33 0.28
C ASN A 24 -10.85 7.33 1.01
N ALA A 25 -10.33 7.97 2.04
CA ALA A 25 -10.99 9.03 2.76
C ALA A 25 -10.05 10.24 2.86
N ASN A 26 -10.58 11.42 2.52
CA ASN A 26 -9.83 12.68 2.60
C ASN A 26 -10.61 13.71 3.42
N VAL A 27 -9.91 14.37 4.31
CA VAL A 27 -10.44 15.52 5.06
C VAL A 27 -9.48 16.68 4.88
N ASN A 28 -10.01 17.86 4.58
CA ASN A 28 -9.22 19.07 4.47
C ASN A 28 -9.86 20.22 5.23
N LEU A 29 -9.02 21.15 5.69
CA LEU A 29 -9.37 22.35 6.41
C LEU A 29 -8.56 23.50 5.84
N SER A 30 -9.21 24.61 5.58
CA SER A 30 -8.53 25.84 5.17
C SER A 30 -9.15 27.08 5.83
N GLY A 31 -8.35 28.10 6.01
CA GLY A 31 -8.81 29.36 6.57
C GLY A 31 -7.69 30.36 6.63
N GLY A 32 -7.95 31.46 7.31
CA GLY A 32 -6.93 32.48 7.50
C GLY A 32 -7.43 33.77 8.10
N THR A 33 -6.44 34.57 8.45
CA THR A 33 -6.58 35.94 8.90
C THR A 33 -5.73 36.84 8.02
N SER A 34 -5.67 38.13 8.32
CA SER A 34 -4.72 39.04 7.65
C SER A 34 -3.26 38.71 7.91
N PHE A 35 -2.97 37.99 9.01
CA PHE A 35 -1.62 37.61 9.40
C PHE A 35 -1.22 36.18 8.86
N VAL A 36 -2.12 35.21 8.90
CA VAL A 36 -1.82 33.82 8.50
C VAL A 36 -2.93 33.25 7.62
N LYS A 37 -2.53 32.56 6.56
CA LYS A 37 -3.39 31.66 5.79
C LYS A 37 -2.91 30.24 6.03
N TYR A 38 -3.85 29.32 6.18
CA TYR A 38 -3.52 27.91 6.41
C TYR A 38 -4.39 26.98 5.58
N PHE A 39 -3.79 25.89 5.22
CA PHE A 39 -4.43 24.71 4.66
C PHE A 39 -3.86 23.47 5.34
N ALA A 40 -4.70 22.55 5.71
CA ALA A 40 -4.30 21.22 6.21
C ALA A 40 -5.17 20.16 5.56
N SER A 41 -4.58 19.02 5.24
CA SER A 41 -5.31 17.85 4.75
C SER A 41 -4.75 16.56 5.31
N VAL A 42 -5.63 15.59 5.52
CA VAL A 42 -5.29 14.21 5.85
C VAL A 42 -6.00 13.30 4.86
N ASP A 43 -5.27 12.40 4.27
CA ASP A 43 -5.74 11.39 3.32
C ASP A 43 -5.40 10.01 3.87
N PHE A 44 -6.37 9.11 3.82
CA PHE A 44 -6.21 7.70 4.20
C PHE A 44 -6.59 6.82 3.04
N LEU A 45 -5.69 5.89 2.66
CA LEU A 45 -5.90 4.87 1.65
C LEU A 45 -5.74 3.49 2.27
N ASN A 46 -6.69 2.61 1.98
CA ASN A 46 -6.59 1.17 2.23
C ASN A 46 -6.86 0.42 0.93
N GLU A 47 -5.96 -0.48 0.57
CA GLU A 47 -6.12 -1.42 -0.53
C GLU A 47 -6.17 -2.83 0.05
N GLY A 48 -7.29 -3.51 -0.17
CA GLY A 48 -7.50 -4.87 0.28
C GLY A 48 -6.88 -5.91 -0.63
N ASP A 49 -6.91 -7.15 -0.17
CA ASP A 49 -6.34 -8.30 -0.86
C ASP A 49 -7.40 -9.04 -1.69
N LEU A 50 -7.00 -9.44 -2.89
CA LEU A 50 -7.78 -10.31 -3.75
C LEU A 50 -7.62 -11.80 -3.38
N PHE A 51 -6.53 -12.19 -2.72
CA PHE A 51 -6.30 -13.56 -2.29
C PHE A 51 -7.24 -13.95 -1.13
N ARG A 52 -7.71 -15.20 -1.16
CA ARG A 52 -8.40 -15.79 -0.01
C ARG A 52 -7.39 -16.06 1.09
N GLU A 53 -7.82 -15.87 2.32
CA GLU A 53 -7.02 -16.15 3.51
C GLU A 53 -7.30 -17.58 3.98
N TYR A 54 -6.23 -18.35 4.18
CA TYR A 54 -6.28 -19.71 4.70
C TYR A 54 -5.45 -19.80 5.97
N ASP A 55 -5.99 -20.52 6.96
CA ASP A 55 -5.22 -20.81 8.17
C ASP A 55 -4.05 -21.75 7.82
N ASN A 56 -2.85 -21.31 8.15
CA ASN A 56 -1.62 -22.08 7.96
C ASN A 56 -1.06 -22.63 9.26
N SER A 57 -1.76 -22.45 10.39
CA SER A 57 -1.36 -22.85 11.74
C SER A 57 0.03 -22.33 12.19
N ARG A 58 0.54 -21.26 11.55
CA ARG A 58 1.87 -20.68 11.81
C ARG A 58 1.81 -19.30 12.46
N GLY A 59 0.61 -18.77 12.74
CA GLY A 59 0.40 -17.50 13.43
C GLY A 59 0.65 -16.24 12.58
N TYR A 60 0.73 -16.38 11.25
CA TYR A 60 0.75 -15.28 10.29
C TYR A 60 -0.25 -15.54 9.16
N GLN A 61 -0.63 -14.49 8.48
CA GLN A 61 -1.41 -14.58 7.23
C GLN A 61 -0.56 -14.05 6.09
N ALA A 62 -0.31 -14.90 5.10
CA ALA A 62 0.27 -14.49 3.85
C ALA A 62 -0.82 -13.82 2.99
N GLY A 63 -0.46 -12.75 2.31
CA GLY A 63 -1.40 -12.02 1.47
C GLY A 63 -0.87 -10.63 1.15
N PHE A 64 -1.64 -9.87 0.36
CA PHE A 64 -1.30 -8.52 -0.04
C PHE A 64 -2.13 -7.51 0.74
N GLY A 65 -1.60 -6.33 0.88
CA GLY A 65 -2.32 -5.22 1.46
C GLY A 65 -1.49 -3.95 1.40
N TYR A 66 -2.17 -2.83 1.31
CA TYR A 66 -1.50 -1.54 1.38
C TYR A 66 -2.35 -0.56 2.17
N ASN A 67 -1.74 0.01 3.19
CA ASN A 67 -2.33 1.08 3.97
C ASN A 67 -1.43 2.31 3.88
N ARG A 68 -2.01 3.47 3.66
CA ARG A 68 -1.26 4.72 3.65
C ARG A 68 -2.06 5.84 4.28
N ILE A 69 -1.39 6.61 5.12
CA ILE A 69 -1.85 7.91 5.59
C ILE A 69 -0.93 9.00 5.05
N ASN A 70 -1.52 10.05 4.50
CA ASN A 70 -0.81 11.25 4.07
C ASN A 70 -1.31 12.43 4.89
N GLY A 71 -0.37 13.29 5.28
CA GLY A 71 -0.69 14.57 5.89
C GLY A 71 -0.03 15.71 5.12
N ARG A 72 -0.73 16.83 4.98
CA ARG A 72 -0.17 18.03 4.37
C ARG A 72 -0.63 19.26 5.14
N SER A 73 0.29 20.21 5.34
CA SER A 73 0.00 21.52 5.91
C SER A 73 0.74 22.59 5.15
N ASN A 74 0.05 23.62 4.73
CA ASN A 74 0.62 24.83 4.12
C ASN A 74 0.25 26.02 4.99
N LEU A 75 1.24 26.80 5.38
CA LEU A 75 1.11 27.97 6.21
C LEU A 75 1.79 29.15 5.54
N ASP A 76 1.04 30.21 5.29
CA ASP A 76 1.56 31.47 4.75
C ASP A 76 1.41 32.56 5.80
N PHE A 77 2.52 33.10 6.30
CA PHE A 77 2.58 34.15 7.29
C PHE A 77 2.91 35.49 6.64
N ASN A 78 2.02 36.43 6.69
CA ASN A 78 2.28 37.81 6.30
C ASN A 78 3.01 38.52 7.45
N LEU A 79 4.34 38.41 7.50
CA LEU A 79 5.17 38.96 8.57
C LEU A 79 5.12 40.48 8.58
N THR A 80 5.12 41.07 7.39
CA THR A 80 4.93 42.49 7.14
C THR A 80 4.09 42.71 5.88
N LYS A 81 3.84 43.96 5.49
CA LYS A 81 3.16 44.27 4.22
C LYS A 81 3.95 43.85 2.98
N THR A 82 5.25 43.62 3.13
CA THR A 82 6.20 43.32 2.03
C THR A 82 6.92 42.03 2.23
N THR A 83 6.73 41.32 3.35
CA THR A 83 7.43 40.09 3.69
C THR A 83 6.43 38.96 3.97
N VAL A 84 6.55 37.85 3.21
CA VAL A 84 5.76 36.64 3.42
C VAL A 84 6.70 35.47 3.70
N PHE A 85 6.42 34.73 4.77
CA PHE A 85 7.08 33.49 5.12
C PHE A 85 6.11 32.33 4.93
N LYS A 86 6.52 31.32 4.16
CA LYS A 86 5.69 30.16 3.86
C LYS A 86 6.36 28.90 4.39
N VAL A 87 5.56 28.03 4.99
CA VAL A 87 5.96 26.71 5.46
C VAL A 87 5.05 25.67 4.84
N ASN A 88 5.62 24.75 4.07
CA ASN A 88 4.90 23.60 3.55
C ASN A 88 5.47 22.34 4.21
N LEU A 89 4.59 21.60 4.86
CA LEU A 89 4.89 20.32 5.49
C LEU A 89 4.05 19.27 4.79
N SER A 90 4.67 18.18 4.38
CA SER A 90 3.94 17.00 3.93
C SER A 90 4.62 15.74 4.44
N GLY A 91 3.80 14.75 4.75
CA GLY A 91 4.29 13.45 5.19
C GLY A 91 3.40 12.33 4.71
N SER A 92 4.00 11.18 4.50
CA SER A 92 3.28 9.95 4.22
C SER A 92 3.86 8.80 5.04
N TYR A 93 2.99 7.97 5.55
CA TYR A 93 3.30 6.72 6.21
C TYR A 93 2.53 5.62 5.51
N GLY A 94 3.25 4.67 4.90
CA GLY A 94 2.68 3.58 4.15
C GLY A 94 3.20 2.24 4.67
N VAL A 95 2.31 1.27 4.81
CA VAL A 95 2.65 -0.12 5.15
C VAL A 95 2.16 -1.00 4.01
N ARG A 96 3.10 -1.67 3.34
CA ARG A 96 2.82 -2.66 2.31
C ARG A 96 3.06 -4.05 2.89
N LYS A 97 2.09 -4.93 2.76
CA LYS A 97 2.18 -6.34 3.09
C LYS A 97 2.22 -7.16 1.81
N THR A 98 3.12 -8.12 1.75
CA THR A 98 3.21 -9.09 0.64
C THR A 98 3.55 -10.47 1.19
N PRO A 99 3.25 -11.55 0.47
CA PRO A 99 3.86 -12.85 0.72
C PRO A 99 5.39 -12.71 0.70
N TRP A 100 6.08 -13.49 1.53
CA TRP A 100 7.54 -13.47 1.57
C TRP A 100 8.13 -13.87 0.21
N ASP A 101 9.22 -13.17 -0.18
CA ASP A 101 9.93 -13.39 -1.45
C ASP A 101 9.06 -13.24 -2.71
N TYR A 102 7.92 -12.54 -2.58
CA TYR A 102 7.06 -12.23 -3.71
C TYR A 102 7.59 -11.00 -4.45
N SER A 103 8.07 -11.18 -5.66
CA SER A 103 8.43 -10.08 -6.54
C SER A 103 7.22 -9.61 -7.35
N ASP A 104 7.22 -8.34 -7.80
CA ASP A 104 6.17 -7.81 -8.67
C ASP A 104 6.10 -8.54 -10.03
N THR A 105 7.08 -9.39 -10.32
CA THR A 105 7.17 -10.22 -11.53
C THR A 105 6.89 -11.70 -11.28
N ASP A 106 6.63 -12.10 -10.03
CA ASP A 106 6.31 -13.49 -9.71
C ASP A 106 4.82 -13.77 -9.89
N TYR A 107 4.51 -14.46 -10.96
CA TYR A 107 3.16 -14.90 -11.30
C TYR A 107 2.92 -16.38 -10.96
N SER A 108 3.78 -17.02 -10.17
CA SER A 108 3.73 -18.46 -9.92
C SER A 108 2.39 -18.94 -9.36
N ALA A 109 1.81 -18.19 -8.41
CA ALA A 109 0.49 -18.51 -7.86
C ALA A 109 -0.63 -18.43 -8.92
N TRP A 110 -0.57 -17.44 -9.82
CA TRP A 110 -1.51 -17.31 -10.95
C TRP A 110 -1.36 -18.46 -11.94
N ILE A 111 -0.12 -18.74 -12.36
CA ILE A 111 0.17 -19.82 -13.29
C ILE A 111 -0.31 -21.15 -12.72
N SER A 112 -0.08 -21.40 -11.43
CA SER A 112 -0.54 -22.61 -10.77
C SER A 112 -2.07 -22.69 -10.69
N ALA A 113 -2.76 -21.59 -10.38
CA ALA A 113 -4.22 -21.55 -10.32
C ALA A 113 -4.87 -21.83 -11.70
N TYR A 114 -4.26 -21.37 -12.78
CA TYR A 114 -4.77 -21.63 -14.13
C TYR A 114 -4.28 -22.96 -14.74
N GLY A 115 -3.17 -23.50 -14.26
CA GLY A 115 -2.53 -24.68 -14.83
C GLY A 115 -2.82 -25.99 -14.11
N THR A 116 -3.25 -25.96 -12.85
CA THR A 116 -3.51 -27.17 -12.07
C THR A 116 -4.83 -27.80 -12.48
N PRO A 117 -4.85 -29.11 -12.85
CA PRO A 117 -6.09 -29.81 -13.18
C PRO A 117 -7.06 -29.85 -11.99
N PRO A 118 -8.38 -29.73 -12.24
CA PRO A 118 -9.39 -29.71 -11.19
C PRO A 118 -9.47 -31.00 -10.36
N ASP A 119 -9.06 -32.09 -10.90
CA ASP A 119 -9.08 -33.42 -10.28
C ASP A 119 -7.75 -33.84 -9.62
N ALA A 120 -6.74 -32.96 -9.63
CA ALA A 120 -5.42 -33.29 -9.11
C ALA A 120 -5.40 -33.50 -7.59
N MET A 121 -5.99 -32.58 -6.83
CA MET A 121 -6.01 -32.60 -5.36
C MET A 121 -7.01 -31.59 -4.82
N LEU A 122 -7.34 -31.65 -3.52
CA LEU A 122 -8.01 -30.55 -2.84
C LEU A 122 -7.00 -29.50 -2.37
N PRO A 123 -7.38 -28.20 -2.32
CA PRO A 123 -6.54 -27.15 -1.73
C PRO A 123 -6.21 -27.46 -0.25
N ILE A 124 -7.22 -27.87 0.50
CA ILE A 124 -7.13 -28.30 1.91
C ILE A 124 -8.07 -29.47 2.11
N TYR A 125 -7.61 -30.51 2.79
CA TYR A 125 -8.39 -31.66 3.21
C TYR A 125 -9.15 -31.42 4.51
N SER A 126 -10.09 -32.30 4.84
CA SER A 126 -10.92 -32.18 6.04
C SER A 126 -10.14 -32.23 7.36
N ASP A 127 -8.94 -32.77 7.35
CA ASP A 127 -8.01 -32.81 8.48
C ASP A 127 -7.18 -31.52 8.63
N GLY A 128 -7.36 -30.55 7.72
CA GLY A 128 -6.62 -29.27 7.70
C GLY A 128 -5.28 -29.34 6.96
N SER A 129 -4.90 -30.49 6.40
CA SER A 129 -3.67 -30.60 5.61
C SER A 129 -3.86 -30.03 4.22
N PHE A 130 -2.82 -29.34 3.71
CA PHE A 130 -2.81 -28.89 2.32
C PHE A 130 -2.61 -30.07 1.35
N GLY A 131 -3.35 -30.04 0.27
CA GLY A 131 -3.16 -31.01 -0.81
C GLY A 131 -1.77 -30.92 -1.40
N TYR A 132 -1.17 -32.06 -1.63
CA TYR A 132 0.17 -32.18 -2.21
C TYR A 132 0.16 -33.20 -3.33
N TYR A 133 0.81 -32.87 -4.42
CA TYR A 133 1.02 -33.74 -5.55
C TYR A 133 2.48 -34.17 -5.63
N SER A 134 2.74 -35.42 -6.01
CA SER A 134 4.11 -35.95 -6.08
C SER A 134 4.98 -35.14 -7.04
N LYS A 135 6.25 -34.91 -6.68
CA LYS A 135 7.23 -34.20 -7.53
C LYS A 135 7.48 -34.88 -8.87
N ASP A 136 7.12 -36.15 -8.99
CA ASP A 136 7.33 -36.93 -10.22
C ASP A 136 6.23 -36.67 -11.27
N GLU A 137 5.18 -35.91 -10.90
CA GLU A 137 4.10 -35.55 -11.80
C GLU A 137 4.18 -34.08 -12.19
N VAL A 138 4.43 -33.86 -13.45
CA VAL A 138 4.66 -32.54 -14.02
C VAL A 138 3.34 -31.77 -14.15
N GLY A 139 3.27 -30.57 -13.57
CA GLY A 139 2.25 -29.59 -13.90
C GLY A 139 1.12 -29.38 -12.87
N ALA A 140 1.09 -30.12 -11.75
CA ALA A 140 0.13 -29.88 -10.68
C ALA A 140 0.80 -29.26 -9.46
N SER A 141 0.30 -28.10 -9.02
CA SER A 141 0.82 -27.40 -7.83
C SER A 141 -0.33 -26.77 -7.07
N ASN A 142 -0.31 -26.89 -5.74
CA ASN A 142 -1.31 -26.28 -4.88
C ASN A 142 -1.01 -24.79 -4.71
N SER A 143 -1.67 -23.95 -5.50
CA SER A 143 -1.52 -22.49 -5.45
C SER A 143 -1.92 -21.90 -4.10
N VAL A 144 -2.93 -22.46 -3.45
CA VAL A 144 -3.38 -22.05 -2.11
C VAL A 144 -2.29 -22.33 -1.07
N MET A 145 -1.71 -23.52 -1.07
CA MET A 145 -0.61 -23.88 -0.20
C MET A 145 0.61 -22.99 -0.43
N SER A 146 0.94 -22.73 -1.69
CA SER A 146 2.09 -21.90 -2.06
C SER A 146 1.97 -20.48 -1.48
N VAL A 147 0.80 -19.86 -1.56
CA VAL A 147 0.57 -18.55 -0.97
C VAL A 147 0.47 -18.63 0.56
N ALA A 148 -0.33 -19.56 1.11
CA ALA A 148 -0.56 -19.65 2.55
C ALA A 148 0.71 -19.93 3.36
N LEU A 149 1.66 -20.67 2.78
CA LEU A 149 2.92 -21.05 3.45
C LEU A 149 4.13 -20.19 3.07
N SER A 150 3.99 -19.23 2.17
CA SER A 150 5.10 -18.39 1.71
C SER A 150 5.69 -17.48 2.80
N GLY A 151 4.97 -17.20 3.88
CA GLY A 151 5.35 -16.20 4.88
C GLY A 151 4.70 -14.84 4.61
N ALA A 152 5.09 -13.85 5.38
CA ALA A 152 4.63 -12.47 5.22
C ALA A 152 5.79 -11.50 5.37
N GLU A 153 5.84 -10.52 4.49
CA GLU A 153 6.75 -9.37 4.58
C GLU A 153 5.92 -8.10 4.75
N GLU A 154 6.31 -7.27 5.72
CA GLU A 154 5.75 -5.94 5.89
C GLU A 154 6.85 -4.91 5.67
N ARG A 155 6.63 -4.04 4.68
CA ARG A 155 7.53 -2.93 4.39
C ARG A 155 6.85 -1.62 4.75
N THR A 156 7.45 -0.90 5.70
CA THR A 156 7.01 0.43 6.09
C THR A 156 7.83 1.48 5.37
N THR A 157 7.16 2.44 4.74
CA THR A 157 7.82 3.59 4.13
C THR A 157 7.27 4.87 4.73
N THR A 158 8.16 5.69 5.29
CA THR A 158 7.84 7.02 5.82
C THR A 158 8.55 8.08 4.98
N ARG A 159 7.82 9.08 4.52
CA ARG A 159 8.37 10.24 3.82
C ARG A 159 7.94 11.51 4.53
N ILE A 160 8.88 12.44 4.69
CA ILE A 160 8.65 13.75 5.31
C ILE A 160 9.34 14.79 4.43
N ASN A 161 8.58 15.74 3.93
CA ASN A 161 9.06 16.84 3.13
C ASN A 161 8.68 18.15 3.81
N THR A 162 9.64 19.05 3.89
CA THR A 162 9.47 20.37 4.53
C THR A 162 10.10 21.43 3.67
N ASP A 163 9.31 22.43 3.27
CA ASP A 163 9.77 23.58 2.51
C ASP A 163 9.56 24.86 3.30
N PHE A 164 10.58 25.66 3.35
CA PHE A 164 10.53 27.03 3.90
C PHE A 164 10.79 28.03 2.78
N THR A 165 9.91 28.98 2.59
CA THR A 165 10.06 30.04 1.59
C THR A 165 9.93 31.39 2.27
N LEU A 166 10.89 32.27 2.01
CA LEU A 166 10.85 33.68 2.38
C LEU A 166 10.74 34.51 1.11
N GLU A 167 9.69 35.30 1.02
CA GLU A 167 9.47 36.23 -0.10
C GLU A 167 9.51 37.65 0.43
N GLN A 168 10.29 38.51 -0.22
CA GLN A 168 10.42 39.94 0.10
C GLN A 168 10.13 40.78 -1.13
N ASP A 169 9.09 41.57 -1.06
CA ASP A 169 8.82 42.62 -2.05
C ASP A 169 9.79 43.81 -1.81
N LEU A 170 10.57 44.13 -2.82
CA LEU A 170 11.51 45.26 -2.87
C LEU A 170 11.03 46.35 -3.83
N GLY A 171 9.74 46.42 -4.09
CA GLY A 171 9.11 47.41 -4.97
C GLY A 171 9.40 48.87 -4.56
N MET A 172 9.81 49.10 -3.30
CA MET A 172 10.30 50.39 -2.83
C MET A 172 11.64 50.81 -3.45
N LEU A 173 12.48 49.83 -3.86
CA LEU A 173 13.78 50.09 -4.51
C LEU A 173 13.62 50.07 -6.01
N VAL A 174 12.96 49.06 -6.56
CA VAL A 174 12.71 48.91 -7.99
C VAL A 174 11.30 48.35 -8.17
N LYS A 175 10.46 49.08 -8.89
CA LYS A 175 9.05 48.69 -9.13
C LYS A 175 8.96 47.27 -9.70
N GLY A 176 8.23 46.40 -8.98
CA GLY A 176 8.02 44.97 -9.38
C GLY A 176 9.16 44.06 -8.99
N LEU A 177 10.19 44.49 -8.27
CA LEU A 177 11.26 43.64 -7.78
C LEU A 177 10.80 42.83 -6.58
N THR A 178 10.94 41.50 -6.64
CA THR A 178 10.71 40.57 -5.51
C THR A 178 11.91 39.62 -5.40
N VAL A 179 12.37 39.36 -4.19
CA VAL A 179 13.39 38.35 -3.89
C VAL A 179 12.75 37.19 -3.15
N ARG A 180 13.13 35.97 -3.54
CA ARG A 180 12.63 34.74 -2.95
C ARG A 180 13.78 33.83 -2.55
N GLY A 181 13.79 33.36 -1.30
CA GLY A 181 14.67 32.31 -0.81
C GLY A 181 13.83 31.05 -0.52
N LEU A 182 14.34 29.88 -0.92
CA LEU A 182 13.74 28.57 -0.67
C LEU A 182 14.74 27.66 0.01
N PHE A 183 14.30 26.96 1.05
CA PHE A 183 15.03 25.90 1.71
C PHE A 183 14.13 24.67 1.87
N SER A 184 14.60 23.51 1.39
CA SER A 184 13.84 22.25 1.40
C SER A 184 14.60 21.15 2.12
N LEU A 185 13.88 20.33 2.88
CA LEU A 185 14.35 19.11 3.54
C LEU A 185 13.43 17.96 3.17
N ASP A 186 14.02 16.92 2.57
CA ASP A 186 13.33 15.70 2.18
C ASP A 186 13.97 14.49 2.84
N ASN A 187 13.17 13.70 3.56
CA ASN A 187 13.60 12.49 4.23
C ASN A 187 12.71 11.31 3.85
N THR A 188 13.33 10.16 3.58
CA THR A 188 12.64 8.88 3.36
C THR A 188 13.26 7.82 4.25
N PHE A 189 12.42 7.09 4.99
CA PHE A 189 12.77 5.95 5.83
C PHE A 189 12.03 4.72 5.29
N ILE A 190 12.73 3.59 5.22
CA ILE A 190 12.21 2.30 4.74
C ILE A 190 12.51 1.22 5.76
#